data_9bced927ec491e4817f639edd993d164
#
_entry.id   9bced927ec491e4817f639edd993d164
#
_cell.length_a   1.000
_cell.length_b   1.000
_cell.length_c   1.000
_cell.angle_alpha   90.00
_cell.angle_beta   90.00
_cell.angle_gamma   90.00
#
_symmetry.space_group_name_H-M   'P 1'
#
loop_
_entity.id
_entity.type
_entity.pdbx_description
1 polymer ?
#
loop_
_entity_poly.entity_id
_entity_poly.type
_entity_poly.pdbx_seq_one_letter_code
_entity_poly.pdbx_strand_id
1 'polypeptide(L)'
;GVYASKIEHYIPDKDKKFWEKLYKIVKRLDGLQFPIKRGSREIDKHFGYFGFRYHPIKHKSNYFHIGIDIPNRTGTLVYPIASGIFEYSGFNETNGKYVLLSHPEIKTEDGFVLYSLYMHLSKFTVKFNRRQKFLREISFHTYPLLPIEATRALGRVGKTGNIHGTISHVHIQMEFRKKDVIVAVDPLLFFGMKTKENKSIEIETPLAFS
;
A
#
# COMPACT_ATOMS: atom_id res chain seq x y z
N GLY A 1 0.29 8.46 -17.21
CA GLY A 1 0.68 7.36 -16.37
C GLY A 1 -0.15 6.14 -16.71
N VAL A 2 0.53 5.12 -17.09
CA VAL A 2 -0.14 3.85 -17.36
C VAL A 2 -0.48 3.22 -16.02
N TYR A 3 -1.50 3.74 -15.36
CA TYR A 3 -2.15 2.92 -14.38
C TYR A 3 -2.97 1.89 -15.09
N ALA A 4 -2.77 0.66 -14.69
CA ALA A 4 -3.49 -0.45 -15.20
C ALA A 4 -4.97 -0.10 -15.32
N SER A 5 -5.50 -0.34 -16.46
CA SER A 5 -6.87 -0.07 -16.82
C SER A 5 -7.88 -0.82 -15.93
N LYS A 6 -7.40 -1.73 -15.06
CA LYS A 6 -8.28 -2.58 -14.29
C LYS A 6 -7.69 -2.90 -12.91
N ILE A 7 -8.27 -2.29 -11.88
CA ILE A 7 -8.00 -2.66 -10.49
C ILE A 7 -9.09 -3.64 -10.05
N GLU A 8 -8.68 -4.83 -9.66
CA GLU A 8 -9.54 -5.83 -9.06
C GLU A 8 -9.39 -5.75 -7.53
N HIS A 9 -10.51 -5.69 -6.84
CA HIS A 9 -10.52 -5.64 -5.38
C HIS A 9 -10.63 -7.06 -4.83
N TYR A 10 -9.65 -7.45 -4.03
CA TYR A 10 -9.68 -8.74 -3.37
C TYR A 10 -10.52 -8.70 -2.10
N ILE A 11 -11.50 -9.58 -2.05
CA ILE A 11 -12.33 -9.81 -0.85
C ILE A 11 -12.11 -11.26 -0.44
N PRO A 12 -11.46 -11.53 0.72
CA PRO A 12 -11.01 -12.88 1.10
C PRO A 12 -12.09 -13.95 1.05
N ASP A 13 -13.32 -13.60 1.41
CA ASP A 13 -14.44 -14.55 1.44
C ASP A 13 -14.95 -14.96 0.05
N LYS A 14 -14.56 -14.23 -1.00
CA LYS A 14 -15.05 -14.45 -2.37
C LYS A 14 -14.06 -15.13 -3.28
N ASP A 15 -12.77 -15.06 -2.98
CA ASP A 15 -11.73 -15.69 -3.78
C ASP A 15 -10.78 -16.52 -2.93
N LYS A 16 -11.22 -17.72 -2.60
CA LYS A 16 -10.48 -18.66 -1.78
C LYS A 16 -9.13 -19.05 -2.38
N LYS A 17 -9.04 -19.25 -3.69
CA LYS A 17 -7.80 -19.67 -4.36
C LYS A 17 -6.73 -18.60 -4.29
N PHE A 18 -7.10 -17.34 -4.53
CA PHE A 18 -6.19 -16.22 -4.43
C PHE A 18 -5.72 -16.02 -2.99
N TRP A 19 -6.63 -16.17 -2.03
CA TRP A 19 -6.32 -16.10 -0.61
C TRP A 19 -5.30 -17.18 -0.18
N GLU A 20 -5.47 -18.40 -0.62
CA GLU A 20 -4.53 -19.50 -0.35
C GLU A 20 -3.11 -19.16 -0.85
N LYS A 21 -3.01 -18.56 -2.02
CA LYS A 21 -1.72 -18.11 -2.58
C LYS A 21 -1.10 -16.99 -1.74
N LEU A 22 -1.89 -15.99 -1.39
CA LEU A 22 -1.44 -14.88 -0.55
C LEU A 22 -0.99 -15.38 0.82
N TYR A 23 -1.71 -16.31 1.37
CA TYR A 23 -1.38 -16.86 2.68
C TYR A 23 -0.04 -17.56 2.71
N LYS A 24 0.29 -18.33 1.71
CA LYS A 24 1.62 -18.94 1.58
C LYS A 24 2.72 -17.89 1.58
N ILE A 25 2.46 -16.72 1.04
CA ILE A 25 3.38 -15.59 1.04
C ILE A 25 3.48 -14.97 2.43
N VAL A 26 2.34 -14.62 3.03
CA VAL A 26 2.29 -14.01 4.37
C VAL A 26 3.03 -14.86 5.40
N LYS A 27 2.86 -16.18 5.34
CA LYS A 27 3.53 -17.11 6.25
C LYS A 27 5.06 -17.12 6.13
N ARG A 28 5.59 -16.73 4.96
CA ARG A 28 7.03 -16.66 4.68
C ARG A 28 7.63 -15.27 4.84
N LEU A 29 6.80 -14.26 5.12
CA LEU A 29 7.25 -12.87 5.22
C LEU A 29 7.91 -12.61 6.57
N ASP A 30 9.21 -12.86 6.63
CA ASP A 30 10.06 -12.27 7.64
C ASP A 30 10.39 -10.84 7.21
N GLY A 31 9.97 -9.85 8.00
CA GLY A 31 10.38 -8.46 7.76
C GLY A 31 9.31 -7.52 7.22
N LEU A 32 8.06 -7.96 7.03
CA LEU A 32 6.96 -7.03 6.80
C LEU A 32 6.71 -6.22 8.07
N GLN A 33 6.72 -4.90 7.94
CA GLN A 33 6.55 -4.00 9.07
C GLN A 33 5.42 -3.01 8.87
N PHE A 34 4.81 -2.58 9.98
CA PHE A 34 3.85 -1.48 9.95
C PHE A 34 4.58 -0.18 9.55
N PRO A 35 3.99 0.65 8.67
CA PRO A 35 4.70 1.81 8.10
C PRO A 35 4.94 2.96 9.08
N ILE A 36 4.35 2.94 10.26
CA ILE A 36 4.57 3.93 11.32
C ILE A 36 5.31 3.24 12.47
N LYS A 37 6.50 3.73 12.79
CA LYS A 37 7.32 3.24 13.90
C LYS A 37 7.16 4.07 15.16
N ARG A 38 7.07 5.40 15.00
CA ARG A 38 6.90 6.34 16.10
C ARG A 38 5.66 7.19 15.84
N GLY A 39 4.54 6.76 16.37
CA GLY A 39 3.25 7.38 16.18
C GLY A 39 2.12 6.41 16.42
N SER A 40 0.91 6.84 16.10
CA SER A 40 -0.28 6.01 16.21
C SER A 40 -0.31 4.92 15.15
N ARG A 41 -0.73 3.73 15.55
CA ARG A 41 -1.01 2.59 14.66
C ARG A 41 -2.51 2.37 14.46
N GLU A 42 -3.31 3.29 14.95
CA GLU A 42 -4.76 3.21 14.83
C GLU A 42 -5.22 3.56 13.41
N ILE A 43 -6.18 2.81 12.92
CA ILE A 43 -6.86 3.08 11.67
C ILE A 43 -8.03 4.01 11.96
N ASP A 44 -8.30 4.96 11.06
CA ASP A 44 -9.48 5.81 11.17
C ASP A 44 -10.74 4.95 11.23
N LYS A 45 -11.50 5.07 12.33
CA LYS A 45 -12.64 4.21 12.61
C LYS A 45 -13.78 4.34 11.58
N HIS A 46 -13.93 5.51 11.00
CA HIS A 46 -15.07 5.82 10.13
C HIS A 46 -14.74 5.61 8.66
N PHE A 47 -13.54 6.02 8.24
CA PHE A 47 -13.21 6.09 6.82
C PHE A 47 -11.90 5.40 6.44
N GLY A 48 -11.17 4.87 7.40
CA GLY A 48 -9.80 4.40 7.20
C GLY A 48 -9.65 2.95 6.78
N TYR A 49 -10.67 2.13 6.92
CA TYR A 49 -10.56 0.70 6.61
C TYR A 49 -10.68 0.39 5.11
N PHE A 50 -9.98 -0.64 4.69
CA PHE A 50 -10.12 -1.21 3.35
C PHE A 50 -11.53 -1.81 3.16
N GLY A 51 -12.12 -1.59 2.00
CA GLY A 51 -13.39 -2.15 1.63
C GLY A 51 -14.50 -1.13 1.43
N PHE A 52 -15.73 -1.60 1.35
CA PHE A 52 -16.88 -0.72 1.14
C PHE A 52 -17.13 0.17 2.34
N ARG A 53 -17.29 1.44 2.08
CA ARG A 53 -17.56 2.46 3.09
C ARG A 53 -18.46 3.56 2.55
N TYR A 54 -19.10 4.31 3.47
CA TYR A 54 -19.76 5.54 3.12
C TYR A 54 -18.75 6.62 2.74
N HIS A 55 -18.92 7.21 1.57
CA HIS A 55 -18.02 8.27 1.13
C HIS A 55 -18.57 9.62 1.61
N PRO A 56 -17.83 10.38 2.45
CA PRO A 56 -18.35 11.57 3.09
C PRO A 56 -18.66 12.72 2.14
N ILE A 57 -17.96 12.81 1.01
CA ILE A 57 -18.20 13.86 0.00
C ILE A 57 -19.24 13.42 -1.04
N LYS A 58 -19.12 12.18 -1.53
CA LYS A 58 -20.01 11.65 -2.57
C LYS A 58 -21.34 11.13 -2.02
N HIS A 59 -21.50 11.08 -0.71
CA HIS A 59 -22.67 10.57 -0.02
C HIS A 59 -23.16 9.20 -0.53
N LYS A 60 -22.19 8.32 -0.85
CA LYS A 60 -22.46 6.97 -1.36
C LYS A 60 -21.97 5.93 -0.38
N SER A 61 -22.83 4.96 -0.06
CA SER A 61 -22.49 3.84 0.83
C SER A 61 -21.74 2.69 0.14
N ASN A 62 -21.59 2.75 -1.18
CA ASN A 62 -20.94 1.74 -1.99
C ASN A 62 -19.54 2.13 -2.48
N TYR A 63 -18.94 3.14 -1.87
CA TYR A 63 -17.57 3.53 -2.19
C TYR A 63 -16.58 2.51 -1.66
N PHE A 64 -15.74 1.99 -2.53
CA PHE A 64 -14.71 1.03 -2.14
C PHE A 64 -13.38 1.75 -1.85
N HIS A 65 -12.88 1.63 -0.63
CA HIS A 65 -11.59 2.16 -0.22
C HIS A 65 -10.51 1.09 -0.43
N ILE A 66 -9.57 1.35 -1.32
CA ILE A 66 -8.58 0.36 -1.76
C ILE A 66 -7.28 0.34 -0.94
N GLY A 67 -7.30 0.97 0.20
CA GLY A 67 -6.18 1.00 1.14
C GLY A 67 -6.64 1.24 2.57
N ILE A 68 -5.73 1.64 3.42
CA ILE A 68 -6.00 2.03 4.81
C ILE A 68 -5.49 3.44 5.08
N ASP A 69 -6.21 4.18 5.91
CA ASP A 69 -5.80 5.50 6.38
C ASP A 69 -5.37 5.44 7.84
N ILE A 70 -4.14 5.86 8.09
CA ILE A 70 -3.50 5.84 9.41
C ILE A 70 -3.28 7.28 9.86
N PRO A 71 -4.17 7.83 10.72
CA PRO A 71 -4.01 9.19 11.21
C PRO A 71 -2.76 9.34 12.08
N ASN A 72 -2.01 10.38 11.83
CA ASN A 72 -0.87 10.81 12.61
C ASN A 72 -0.66 12.30 12.44
N ARG A 73 0.13 12.91 13.30
CA ARG A 73 0.53 14.30 13.13
C ARG A 73 1.32 14.50 11.85
N THR A 74 1.09 15.61 11.19
CA THR A 74 1.93 16.04 10.06
C THR A 74 3.41 16.02 10.47
N GLY A 75 4.25 15.40 9.67
CA GLY A 75 5.68 15.26 9.94
C GLY A 75 6.09 13.91 10.51
N THR A 76 5.15 13.07 10.94
CA THR A 76 5.46 11.70 11.38
C THR A 76 6.12 10.93 10.25
N LEU A 77 7.21 10.22 10.54
CA LEU A 77 7.94 9.45 9.54
C LEU A 77 7.16 8.23 9.06
N VAL A 78 7.19 8.01 7.77
CA VAL A 78 6.58 6.87 7.08
C VAL A 78 7.67 5.97 6.52
N TYR A 79 7.62 4.70 6.85
CA TYR A 79 8.60 3.69 6.43
C TYR A 79 8.01 2.73 5.42
N PRO A 80 8.85 2.11 4.57
CA PRO A 80 8.40 1.02 3.72
C PRO A 80 7.84 -0.13 4.55
N ILE A 81 6.83 -0.81 4.02
CA ILE A 81 6.31 -2.04 4.65
C ILE A 81 7.33 -3.19 4.60
N ALA A 82 8.22 -3.17 3.65
CA ALA A 82 9.32 -4.11 3.44
C ALA A 82 10.38 -3.44 2.58
N SER A 83 11.57 -4.00 2.58
CA SER A 83 12.58 -3.62 1.59
C SER A 83 12.08 -3.89 0.18
N GLY A 84 12.46 -3.05 -0.75
CA GLY A 84 11.96 -3.13 -2.11
C GLY A 84 12.76 -2.26 -3.07
N ILE A 85 12.10 -1.90 -4.14
CA ILE A 85 12.67 -1.07 -5.20
C ILE A 85 11.79 0.15 -5.37
N PHE A 86 12.42 1.31 -5.45
CA PHE A 86 11.72 2.54 -5.79
C PHE A 86 11.25 2.49 -7.24
N GLU A 87 9.96 2.66 -7.43
CA GLU A 87 9.34 2.69 -8.75
C GLU A 87 9.03 4.11 -9.20
N TYR A 88 8.38 4.88 -8.34
CA TYR A 88 7.92 6.21 -8.69
C TYR A 88 7.66 7.07 -7.45
N SER A 89 7.88 8.37 -7.58
CA SER A 89 7.33 9.38 -6.67
C SER A 89 6.77 10.53 -7.47
N GLY A 90 5.76 11.18 -6.95
CA GLY A 90 5.15 12.27 -7.65
C GLY A 90 4.10 12.98 -6.83
N PHE A 91 3.38 13.84 -7.51
CA PHE A 91 2.23 14.55 -6.97
C PHE A 91 1.10 14.52 -7.99
N ASN A 92 -0.09 14.25 -7.52
CA ASN A 92 -1.32 14.54 -8.24
C ASN A 92 -2.40 15.02 -7.25
N GLU A 93 -3.47 15.58 -7.78
CA GLU A 93 -4.52 16.17 -6.96
C GLU A 93 -5.25 15.16 -6.06
N THR A 94 -5.32 13.91 -6.47
CA THR A 94 -5.99 12.84 -5.70
C THR A 94 -5.09 12.29 -4.60
N ASN A 95 -3.86 11.91 -4.95
CA ASN A 95 -2.95 11.20 -4.05
C ASN A 95 -2.09 12.15 -3.20
N GLY A 96 -2.02 13.43 -3.59
CA GLY A 96 -1.02 14.33 -3.04
C GLY A 96 0.39 13.86 -3.39
N LYS A 97 1.33 14.09 -2.51
CA LYS A 97 2.68 13.53 -2.64
C LYS A 97 2.65 12.05 -2.29
N TYR A 98 3.13 11.22 -3.19
CA TYR A 98 3.09 9.78 -3.01
C TYR A 98 4.36 9.09 -3.49
N VAL A 99 4.61 7.91 -2.95
CA VAL A 99 5.71 7.02 -3.31
C VAL A 99 5.14 5.65 -3.67
N LEU A 100 5.65 5.08 -4.74
CA LEU A 100 5.36 3.70 -5.16
C LEU A 100 6.63 2.87 -5.05
N LEU A 101 6.54 1.75 -4.35
CA LEU A 101 7.57 0.72 -4.28
C LEU A 101 7.09 -0.57 -4.91
N SER A 102 8.01 -1.35 -5.46
CA SER A 102 7.80 -2.76 -5.75
C SER A 102 8.60 -3.63 -4.78
N HIS A 103 8.10 -4.83 -4.53
CA HIS A 103 8.76 -5.82 -3.69
C HIS A 103 8.91 -7.12 -4.47
N PRO A 104 9.92 -7.22 -5.36
CA PRO A 104 10.04 -8.33 -6.31
C PRO A 104 10.21 -9.71 -5.66
N GLU A 105 10.67 -9.74 -4.42
CA GLU A 105 10.81 -10.99 -3.66
C GLU A 105 9.49 -11.44 -3.03
N ILE A 106 8.50 -10.57 -2.99
CA ILE A 106 7.17 -10.86 -2.46
C ILE A 106 6.23 -11.05 -3.65
N LYS A 107 6.12 -12.28 -4.08
CA LYS A 107 5.34 -12.65 -5.27
C LYS A 107 4.59 -13.95 -5.08
N THR A 108 3.48 -14.07 -5.77
CA THR A 108 2.75 -15.33 -5.89
C THR A 108 3.47 -16.29 -6.83
N GLU A 109 3.14 -17.57 -6.74
CA GLU A 109 3.71 -18.59 -7.64
C GLU A 109 3.40 -18.33 -9.11
N ASP A 110 2.25 -17.74 -9.39
CA ASP A 110 1.82 -17.38 -10.73
C ASP A 110 2.26 -15.99 -11.20
N GLY A 111 3.13 -15.33 -10.42
CA GLY A 111 3.86 -14.14 -10.87
C GLY A 111 3.25 -12.79 -10.53
N PHE A 112 2.26 -12.71 -9.64
CA PHE A 112 1.84 -11.43 -9.08
C PHE A 112 2.89 -10.91 -8.09
N VAL A 113 3.36 -9.70 -8.30
CA VAL A 113 4.36 -9.04 -7.46
C VAL A 113 3.70 -7.99 -6.58
N LEU A 114 4.11 -7.93 -5.32
CA LEU A 114 3.60 -6.92 -4.38
C LEU A 114 4.17 -5.53 -4.71
N TYR A 115 3.27 -4.55 -4.72
CA TYR A 115 3.55 -3.11 -4.76
C TYR A 115 2.95 -2.44 -3.54
N SER A 116 3.58 -1.39 -3.07
CA SER A 116 3.06 -0.58 -1.97
C SER A 116 3.07 0.90 -2.33
N LEU A 117 2.00 1.60 -1.97
CA LEU A 117 1.83 3.03 -2.18
C LEU A 117 1.64 3.73 -0.85
N TYR A 118 2.21 4.93 -0.76
CA TYR A 118 2.21 5.80 0.42
C TYR A 118 1.79 7.19 -0.03
N MET A 119 0.59 7.62 0.36
CA MET A 119 -0.03 8.83 -0.17
C MET A 119 -0.25 9.92 0.88
N HIS A 120 -0.54 11.12 0.40
CA HIS A 120 -0.84 12.33 1.19
C HIS A 120 0.35 12.83 2.02
N LEU A 121 1.56 12.52 1.58
CA LEU A 121 2.79 12.91 2.27
C LEU A 121 2.97 14.42 2.25
N SER A 122 3.52 14.97 3.33
CA SER A 122 3.94 16.38 3.39
C SER A 122 5.28 16.62 2.74
N LYS A 123 6.19 15.65 2.88
CA LYS A 123 7.56 15.70 2.36
C LYS A 123 8.02 14.31 1.96
N PHE A 124 8.90 14.28 0.95
CA PHE A 124 9.73 13.11 0.68
C PHE A 124 11.01 13.19 1.50
N THR A 125 11.41 12.07 2.10
CA THR A 125 12.70 11.94 2.79
C THR A 125 13.71 11.17 1.96
N VAL A 126 13.25 10.47 0.95
CA VAL A 126 14.10 9.86 -0.07
C VAL A 126 14.24 10.84 -1.22
N LYS A 127 15.48 11.27 -1.48
CA LYS A 127 15.76 12.13 -2.63
C LYS A 127 15.88 11.27 -3.88
N PHE A 128 14.95 11.48 -4.80
CA PHE A 128 15.08 10.90 -6.13
C PHE A 128 15.90 11.84 -7.00
N ASN A 129 16.92 11.26 -7.59
CA ASN A 129 17.61 11.92 -8.65
C ASN A 129 16.67 11.97 -9.87
N ARG A 130 16.21 13.17 -10.24
CA ARG A 130 15.37 13.39 -11.43
C ARG A 130 15.99 12.80 -12.70
N ARG A 131 17.32 12.79 -12.76
CA ARG A 131 18.05 12.18 -13.88
C ARG A 131 17.86 10.67 -13.92
N GLN A 132 17.90 9.98 -12.79
CA GLN A 132 17.66 8.54 -12.73
C GLN A 132 16.21 8.20 -13.14
N LYS A 133 15.24 9.00 -12.71
CA LYS A 133 13.86 8.86 -13.12
C LYS A 133 13.71 9.00 -14.64
N PHE A 134 14.26 10.07 -15.20
CA PHE A 134 14.24 10.33 -16.64
C PHE A 134 14.88 9.19 -17.44
N LEU A 135 16.04 8.72 -16.98
CA LEU A 135 16.77 7.65 -17.63
C LEU A 135 16.02 6.29 -17.55
N ARG A 136 15.28 6.03 -16.48
CA ARG A 136 14.40 4.84 -16.38
C ARG A 136 13.24 4.91 -17.36
N GLU A 137 12.66 6.08 -17.58
CA GLU A 137 11.55 6.29 -18.51
C GLU A 137 11.94 6.13 -19.97
N ILE A 138 13.17 6.47 -20.33
CA ILE A 138 13.66 6.42 -21.74
C ILE A 138 14.48 5.19 -22.07
N SER A 139 14.94 4.44 -21.07
CA SER A 139 15.81 3.30 -21.28
C SER A 139 15.24 2.03 -20.67
N PHE A 140 14.81 1.12 -21.51
CA PHE A 140 14.14 -0.10 -21.10
C PHE A 140 15.01 -1.10 -20.33
N HIS A 141 16.34 -0.98 -20.30
CA HIS A 141 17.17 -2.10 -19.85
C HIS A 141 18.47 -1.82 -19.10
N THR A 142 18.89 -0.57 -18.88
CA THR A 142 20.29 -0.31 -18.49
C THR A 142 20.54 0.50 -17.24
N TYR A 143 19.49 0.97 -16.54
CA TYR A 143 19.72 1.74 -15.32
C TYR A 143 19.50 0.89 -14.08
N PRO A 144 20.44 0.97 -13.12
CA PRO A 144 20.28 0.21 -11.89
C PRO A 144 19.01 0.63 -11.18
N LEU A 145 18.25 -0.37 -10.74
CA LEU A 145 17.12 -0.19 -9.86
C LEU A 145 17.60 0.49 -8.58
N LEU A 146 16.77 1.37 -8.01
CA LEU A 146 17.07 2.01 -6.74
C LEU A 146 16.50 1.17 -5.60
N PRO A 147 17.34 0.38 -4.90
CA PRO A 147 16.87 -0.40 -3.75
C PRO A 147 16.54 0.53 -2.59
N ILE A 148 15.46 0.20 -1.89
CA ILE A 148 15.02 0.90 -0.69
C ILE A 148 15.01 -0.09 0.46
N GLU A 149 15.77 0.22 1.49
CA GLU A 149 15.81 -0.54 2.73
C GLU A 149 14.57 -0.24 3.58
N ALA A 150 14.02 -1.26 4.24
CA ALA A 150 12.89 -1.11 5.14
C ALA A 150 13.16 -0.16 6.32
N THR A 151 14.42 0.04 6.67
CA THR A 151 14.85 0.96 7.73
C THR A 151 14.88 2.43 7.30
N ARG A 152 14.73 2.70 6.01
CA ARG A 152 14.83 4.05 5.46
C ARG A 152 13.45 4.68 5.30
N ALA A 153 13.21 5.80 5.99
CA ALA A 153 11.96 6.53 5.85
C ALA A 153 11.77 7.05 4.41
N LEU A 154 10.56 6.94 3.90
CA LEU A 154 10.17 7.38 2.55
C LEU A 154 9.74 8.84 2.52
N GLY A 155 9.10 9.28 3.59
CA GLY A 155 8.49 10.58 3.67
C GLY A 155 7.87 10.82 5.04
N ARG A 156 7.08 11.88 5.12
CA ARG A 156 6.39 12.29 6.34
C ARG A 156 4.89 12.42 6.09
N VAL A 157 4.11 12.03 7.07
CA VAL A 157 2.65 12.19 7.05
C VAL A 157 2.28 13.63 6.76
N GLY A 158 1.23 13.84 5.99
CA GLY A 158 0.71 15.14 5.65
C GLY A 158 -0.79 15.15 5.34
N LYS A 159 -1.18 16.17 4.58
CA LYS A 159 -2.55 16.41 4.14
C LYS A 159 -2.65 16.72 2.65
N THR A 160 -1.63 16.40 1.89
CA THR A 160 -1.59 16.73 0.46
C THR A 160 -2.57 15.87 -0.33
N GLY A 161 -3.09 16.42 -1.40
CA GLY A 161 -4.06 15.73 -2.25
C GLY A 161 -5.50 15.84 -1.76
N ASN A 162 -6.33 14.93 -2.25
CA ASN A 162 -7.75 14.91 -1.93
C ASN A 162 -8.00 14.11 -0.65
N ILE A 163 -7.90 14.78 0.48
CA ILE A 163 -8.21 14.21 1.79
C ILE A 163 -9.53 14.74 2.32
N HIS A 164 -10.21 13.93 3.11
CA HIS A 164 -11.47 14.31 3.74
C HIS A 164 -11.22 14.75 5.18
N GLY A 165 -11.72 15.93 5.53
CA GLY A 165 -11.60 16.49 6.86
C GLY A 165 -10.23 17.12 7.14
N THR A 166 -9.97 17.38 8.44
CA THR A 166 -8.81 18.15 8.89
C THR A 166 -7.67 17.28 9.43
N ILE A 167 -7.89 15.97 9.49
CA ILE A 167 -6.94 15.03 10.10
C ILE A 167 -5.88 14.61 9.10
N SER A 168 -4.61 14.90 9.43
CA SER A 168 -3.49 14.37 8.66
C SER A 168 -3.38 12.85 8.81
N HIS A 169 -3.10 12.17 7.73
CA HIS A 169 -2.94 10.73 7.70
C HIS A 169 -2.05 10.29 6.54
N VAL A 170 -1.53 9.10 6.61
CA VAL A 170 -0.97 8.42 5.45
C VAL A 170 -1.96 7.38 4.95
N HIS A 171 -2.19 7.37 3.65
CA HIS A 171 -2.92 6.29 2.97
C HIS A 171 -1.92 5.25 2.48
N ILE A 172 -2.09 4.04 2.95
CA ILE A 172 -1.26 2.89 2.56
C ILE A 172 -2.09 1.96 1.69
N GLN A 173 -1.56 1.62 0.53
CA GLN A 173 -2.21 0.74 -0.42
C GLN A 173 -1.28 -0.39 -0.81
N MET A 174 -1.76 -1.61 -0.80
CA MET A 174 -1.02 -2.79 -1.21
C MET A 174 -1.70 -3.44 -2.40
N GLU A 175 -0.92 -3.71 -3.42
CA GLU A 175 -1.41 -4.24 -4.68
C GLU A 175 -0.52 -5.37 -5.19
N PHE A 176 -1.13 -6.48 -5.59
CA PHE A 176 -0.44 -7.49 -6.36
C PHE A 176 -0.66 -7.24 -7.83
N ARG A 177 0.42 -7.11 -8.58
CA ARG A 177 0.39 -6.77 -9.99
C ARG A 177 1.03 -7.84 -10.85
N LYS A 178 0.34 -8.17 -11.93
CA LYS A 178 0.85 -9.04 -13.00
C LYS A 178 0.37 -8.51 -14.33
N LYS A 179 1.31 -8.08 -15.19
CA LYS A 179 0.98 -7.38 -16.45
C LYS A 179 0.06 -6.17 -16.18
N ASP A 180 -1.11 -6.15 -16.74
CA ASP A 180 -2.12 -5.09 -16.61
C ASP A 180 -3.18 -5.38 -15.54
N VAL A 181 -3.05 -6.48 -14.82
CA VAL A 181 -3.96 -6.85 -13.73
C VAL A 181 -3.41 -6.37 -12.39
N ILE A 182 -4.22 -5.60 -11.66
CA ILE A 182 -3.92 -5.14 -10.31
C ILE A 182 -4.98 -5.68 -9.36
N VAL A 183 -4.54 -6.38 -8.32
CA VAL A 183 -5.41 -6.86 -7.24
C VAL A 183 -5.04 -6.12 -5.97
N ALA A 184 -5.90 -5.20 -5.55
CA ALA A 184 -5.73 -4.52 -4.27
C ALA A 184 -6.13 -5.44 -3.12
N VAL A 185 -5.33 -5.45 -2.07
CA VAL A 185 -5.54 -6.30 -0.90
C VAL A 185 -5.60 -5.45 0.36
N ASP A 186 -6.30 -5.96 1.38
CA ASP A 186 -6.36 -5.28 2.67
C ASP A 186 -4.99 -5.33 3.37
N PRO A 187 -4.33 -4.19 3.56
CA PRO A 187 -3.01 -4.16 4.21
C PRO A 187 -3.01 -4.73 5.63
N LEU A 188 -4.12 -4.60 6.35
CA LEU A 188 -4.21 -5.08 7.73
C LEU A 188 -4.01 -6.59 7.84
N LEU A 189 -4.40 -7.29 6.80
CA LEU A 189 -4.16 -8.72 6.71
C LEU A 189 -2.67 -9.06 6.81
N PHE A 190 -1.81 -8.25 6.23
CA PHE A 190 -0.36 -8.46 6.20
C PHE A 190 0.35 -7.97 7.46
N PHE A 191 -0.32 -7.13 8.25
CA PHE A 191 0.20 -6.63 9.52
C PHE A 191 -0.29 -7.44 10.73
N GLY A 192 -1.09 -8.49 10.53
CA GLY A 192 -1.70 -9.25 11.62
C GLY A 192 -2.68 -8.44 12.45
N MET A 193 -3.30 -7.43 11.87
CA MET A 193 -4.25 -6.54 12.54
C MET A 193 -5.69 -6.90 12.16
N LYS A 194 -6.63 -6.54 13.04
CA LYS A 194 -8.04 -6.75 12.78
C LYS A 194 -8.54 -5.89 11.63
N THR A 195 -9.21 -6.51 10.69
CA THR A 195 -9.92 -5.82 9.61
C THR A 195 -11.21 -5.17 10.12
N LYS A 196 -11.86 -4.38 9.27
CA LYS A 196 -13.15 -3.74 9.58
C LYS A 196 -14.22 -4.72 10.08
N GLU A 197 -14.20 -5.96 9.60
CA GLU A 197 -15.17 -6.99 9.93
C GLU A 197 -14.75 -7.86 11.13
N ASN A 198 -13.80 -7.40 11.95
CA ASN A 198 -13.19 -8.16 13.03
C ASN A 198 -12.48 -9.46 12.58
N LYS A 199 -12.27 -9.62 11.31
CA LYS A 199 -11.45 -10.71 10.80
C LYS A 199 -9.99 -10.31 11.02
N SER A 200 -9.36 -10.92 12.01
CA SER A 200 -7.90 -10.90 12.02
C SER A 200 -7.43 -11.88 10.95
N ILE A 201 -6.36 -11.55 10.28
CA ILE A 201 -5.48 -12.57 9.77
C ILE A 201 -4.75 -13.13 10.99
N GLU A 202 -5.45 -13.74 11.82
CA GLU A 202 -4.83 -14.72 12.64
C GLU A 202 -4.48 -15.86 11.70
N ILE A 203 -3.29 -16.26 11.85
CA ILE A 203 -2.66 -17.46 11.31
C ILE A 203 -3.58 -18.69 11.32
N GLU A 204 -4.62 -18.69 12.13
CA GLU A 204 -5.65 -19.70 12.19
C GLU A 204 -6.60 -19.75 11.00
N THR A 205 -6.93 -18.60 10.41
CA THR A 205 -7.79 -18.56 9.21
C THR A 205 -7.17 -19.33 8.03
N PRO A 206 -5.91 -19.28 7.84
CA PRO A 206 -5.20 -19.98 6.79
C PRO A 206 -4.95 -21.44 7.07
N LEU A 207 -4.92 -21.86 8.30
CA LEU A 207 -4.91 -23.27 8.64
C LEU A 207 -6.19 -23.99 8.18
N ALA A 208 -7.26 -23.22 7.99
CA ALA A 208 -8.49 -23.72 7.37
C ALA A 208 -8.33 -24.05 5.89
N PHE A 209 -7.23 -23.64 5.26
CA PHE A 209 -6.93 -23.90 3.85
C PHE A 209 -5.81 -24.92 3.65
N SER A 210 -5.24 -25.41 4.72
CA SER A 210 -4.19 -26.43 4.66
C SER A 210 -4.74 -27.84 4.42
#